data_bfe53ff717bfc37491b8ac00f5d5ad30
#
_entry.id   bfe53ff717bfc37491b8ac00f5d5ad30
#
_cell.length_a   1.000
_cell.length_b   1.000
_cell.length_c   1.000
_cell.angle_alpha   90.00
_cell.angle_beta   90.00
_cell.angle_gamma   90.00
#
_symmetry.space_group_name_H-M   'P 1'
#
loop_
_entity.id
_entity.type
_entity.pdbx_description
1 polymer ?
#
loop_
_entity_poly.entity_id
_entity_poly.type
_entity_poly.pdbx_seq_one_letter_code
_entity_poly.pdbx_strand_id
1 'polypeptide(L)'
;MRLLNKLKEFEGNYAFIRWVNSEEYGKISYVGSDFVQFDIINVADMEYLENAFIKDSLILEVLIGGSDISRIIAEVSSKLTDANR
;
A
#
# COMPACT_ATOMS: atom_id res chain seq x y z
N MET A 1 -3.43 18.72 10.45
CA MET A 1 -2.56 18.12 9.42
C MET A 1 -3.40 17.24 8.50
N ARG A 2 -3.22 17.40 7.22
CA ARG A 2 -3.92 16.57 6.25
C ARG A 2 -3.28 15.19 6.19
N LEU A 3 -4.11 14.17 6.03
CA LEU A 3 -3.65 12.78 5.94
C LEU A 3 -2.59 12.60 4.85
N LEU A 4 -2.80 13.17 3.67
CA LEU A 4 -1.87 12.98 2.55
C LEU A 4 -0.51 13.60 2.81
N ASN A 5 -0.46 14.71 3.55
CA ASN A 5 0.83 15.29 3.91
C ASN A 5 1.65 14.31 4.76
N LYS A 6 0.97 13.59 5.64
CA LYS A 6 1.65 12.59 6.46
C LYS A 6 2.01 11.36 5.66
N LEU A 7 1.11 10.91 4.78
CA LEU A 7 1.37 9.74 3.95
C LEU A 7 2.50 9.95 2.96
N LYS A 8 2.78 11.19 2.58
CA LYS A 8 3.89 11.49 1.70
C LYS A 8 5.21 10.97 2.25
N GLU A 9 5.35 10.96 3.57
CA GLU A 9 6.55 10.43 4.24
C GLU A 9 6.70 8.93 4.07
N PHE A 10 5.61 8.24 3.73
CA PHE A 10 5.60 6.79 3.59
C PHE A 10 5.49 6.34 2.14
N GLU A 11 5.70 7.26 1.21
CA GLU A 11 5.71 6.93 -0.21
C GLU A 11 6.77 5.86 -0.47
N GLY A 12 6.38 4.78 -1.15
CA GLY A 12 7.27 3.65 -1.38
C GLY A 12 7.15 2.55 -0.34
N ASN A 13 6.45 2.79 0.75
CA ASN A 13 6.30 1.81 1.83
C ASN A 13 5.05 0.95 1.63
N TYR A 14 5.09 -0.24 2.23
CA TYR A 14 3.92 -1.13 2.25
C TYR A 14 3.00 -0.74 3.38
N ALA A 15 1.70 -0.93 3.16
CA ALA A 15 0.67 -0.50 4.10
C ALA A 15 -0.59 -1.34 3.95
N PHE A 16 -1.45 -1.24 4.95
CA PHE A 16 -2.82 -1.71 4.85
C PHE A 16 -3.70 -0.47 4.80
N ILE A 17 -4.51 -0.34 3.76
CA ILE A 17 -5.42 0.79 3.63
C ILE A 17 -6.85 0.29 3.60
N ARG A 18 -7.69 0.92 4.40
CA ARG A 18 -9.14 0.73 4.36
C ARG A 18 -9.75 1.99 3.78
N TRP A 19 -10.52 1.82 2.72
CA TRP A 19 -11.29 2.92 2.15
C TRP A 19 -12.71 2.45 1.92
N VAL A 20 -13.58 3.34 1.47
CA VAL A 20 -15.00 3.02 1.35
C VAL A 20 -15.17 1.74 0.53
N ASN A 21 -15.80 0.73 1.15
CA ASN A 21 -16.14 -0.56 0.54
C ASN A 21 -14.95 -1.47 0.20
N SER A 22 -13.74 -1.15 0.68
CA SER A 22 -12.57 -1.98 0.37
C SER A 22 -11.54 -1.91 1.46
N GLU A 23 -10.75 -2.96 1.60
CA GLU A 23 -9.58 -2.96 2.46
C GLU A 23 -8.56 -3.93 1.88
N GLU A 24 -7.31 -3.46 1.70
CA GLU A 24 -6.27 -4.22 1.04
C GLU A 24 -4.90 -3.90 1.58
N TYR A 25 -4.00 -4.88 1.47
CA TYR A 25 -2.58 -4.64 1.64
C TYR A 25 -1.98 -4.21 0.31
N GLY A 26 -0.94 -3.40 0.37
CA GLY A 26 -0.28 -2.97 -0.85
C GLY A 26 0.88 -2.04 -0.57
N LYS A 27 1.39 -1.44 -1.65
CA LYS A 27 2.48 -0.48 -1.60
C LYS A 27 1.95 0.90 -1.96
N ILE A 28 2.28 1.89 -1.15
CA ILE A 28 1.95 3.28 -1.45
C ILE A 28 2.98 3.76 -2.48
N SER A 29 2.62 3.73 -3.75
CA SER A 29 3.59 4.04 -4.82
C SER A 29 3.70 5.52 -5.11
N TYR A 30 2.65 6.30 -4.84
CA TYR A 30 2.67 7.73 -5.07
C TYR A 30 1.60 8.41 -4.22
N VAL A 31 1.93 9.56 -3.67
CA VAL A 31 0.98 10.36 -2.89
C VAL A 31 0.83 11.72 -3.57
N GLY A 32 -0.35 11.95 -4.11
CA GLY A 32 -0.67 13.21 -4.79
C GLY A 32 -1.26 14.24 -3.84
N SER A 33 -1.84 15.29 -4.41
CA SER A 33 -2.41 16.37 -3.61
C SER A 33 -3.77 15.99 -3.02
N ASP A 34 -4.51 15.08 -3.67
CA ASP A 34 -5.84 14.66 -3.21
C ASP A 34 -6.09 13.16 -3.41
N PHE A 35 -5.07 12.39 -3.79
CA PHE A 35 -5.22 10.95 -4.01
C PHE A 35 -3.94 10.21 -3.66
N VAL A 36 -4.08 8.89 -3.51
CA VAL A 36 -2.95 7.98 -3.27
C VAL A 36 -3.00 6.92 -4.36
N GLN A 37 -1.85 6.63 -4.97
CA GLN A 37 -1.72 5.48 -5.85
C GLN A 37 -1.25 4.30 -5.00
N PHE A 38 -2.06 3.26 -4.98
CA PHE A 38 -1.85 2.10 -4.12
C PHE A 38 -1.74 0.85 -4.97
N ASP A 39 -0.60 0.20 -4.92
CA ASP A 39 -0.36 -1.03 -5.67
C ASP A 39 -0.81 -2.19 -4.80
N ILE A 40 -2.00 -2.70 -5.08
CA ILE A 40 -2.66 -3.72 -4.26
C ILE A 40 -1.95 -5.07 -4.42
N ILE A 41 -1.77 -5.77 -3.30
CA ILE A 41 -1.09 -7.05 -3.25
C ILE A 41 -2.06 -8.13 -2.79
N ASN A 42 -2.05 -9.25 -3.50
CA ASN A 42 -2.73 -10.45 -3.04
C ASN A 42 -1.82 -11.16 -2.03
N VAL A 43 -2.18 -11.13 -0.76
CA VAL A 43 -1.32 -11.71 0.28
C VAL A 43 -1.30 -13.22 0.27
N ALA A 44 -2.25 -13.87 -0.39
CA ALA A 44 -2.27 -15.34 -0.47
C ALA A 44 -1.10 -15.85 -1.32
N ASP A 45 -0.78 -15.18 -2.42
CA ASP A 45 0.31 -15.58 -3.31
C ASP A 45 1.43 -14.53 -3.40
N MET A 46 1.29 -13.42 -2.66
CA MET A 46 2.29 -12.35 -2.60
C MET A 46 2.62 -11.75 -3.96
N GLU A 47 1.59 -11.51 -4.75
CA GLU A 47 1.74 -10.91 -6.07
C GLU A 47 0.94 -9.62 -6.16
N TYR A 48 1.40 -8.70 -7.01
CA TYR A 48 0.64 -7.50 -7.29
C TYR A 48 -0.60 -7.85 -8.09
N LEU A 49 -1.73 -7.28 -7.70
CA LEU A 49 -3.00 -7.47 -8.39
C LEU A 49 -3.28 -6.32 -9.34
N GLU A 50 -3.35 -5.11 -8.82
CA GLU A 50 -3.74 -3.96 -9.60
C GLU A 50 -3.34 -2.68 -8.90
N ASN A 51 -3.40 -1.56 -9.63
CA ASN A 51 -3.16 -0.25 -9.07
C ASN A 51 -4.50 0.40 -8.79
N ALA A 52 -4.64 0.96 -7.60
CA ALA A 52 -5.83 1.71 -7.23
C ALA A 52 -5.45 3.17 -7.02
N PHE A 53 -6.28 4.08 -7.52
CA PHE A 53 -6.14 5.50 -7.25
C PHE A 53 -7.23 5.86 -6.27
N ILE A 54 -6.85 6.12 -5.02
CA ILE A 54 -7.80 6.31 -3.93
C ILE A 54 -7.84 7.78 -3.54
N LYS A 55 -9.01 8.40 -3.68
CA LYS A 55 -9.18 9.78 -3.29
C LYS A 55 -9.09 9.91 -1.77
N ASP A 56 -8.44 10.96 -1.29
CA ASP A 56 -8.17 11.11 0.14
C ASP A 56 -9.45 11.10 0.99
N SER A 57 -10.53 11.67 0.47
CA SER A 57 -11.80 11.72 1.20
C SER A 57 -12.43 10.34 1.41
N LEU A 58 -11.96 9.32 0.68
CA LEU A 58 -12.48 7.96 0.79
C LEU A 58 -11.68 7.09 1.76
N ILE A 59 -10.51 7.54 2.18
CA ILE A 59 -9.63 6.75 3.05
C ILE A 59 -10.13 6.82 4.49
N LEU A 60 -10.36 5.66 5.09
CA LEU A 60 -10.84 5.55 6.45
C LEU A 60 -9.71 5.26 7.43
N GLU A 61 -8.73 4.47 7.01
CA GLU A 61 -7.65 4.05 7.90
C GLU A 61 -6.42 3.63 7.10
N VAL A 62 -5.24 3.95 7.61
CA VAL A 62 -3.98 3.50 7.02
C VAL A 62 -3.11 2.94 8.15
N LEU A 63 -2.66 1.70 7.99
CA LEU A 63 -1.74 1.07 8.94
C LEU A 63 -0.39 0.87 8.26
N ILE A 64 0.67 1.41 8.91
CA ILE A 64 2.03 1.35 8.39
C ILE A 64 2.87 0.53 9.33
N GLY A 65 2.90 -0.67 9.37
CA GLY A 65 3.70 -1.46 10.30
C GLY A 65 2.90 -2.57 10.91
N GLY A 66 3.56 -3.35 11.75
CA GLY A 66 2.96 -4.52 12.36
C GLY A 66 3.50 -5.80 11.73
N SER A 67 3.17 -6.94 12.35
CA SER A 67 3.75 -8.21 11.95
C SER A 67 3.34 -8.63 10.54
N ASP A 68 2.08 -8.38 10.16
CA ASP A 68 1.62 -8.77 8.84
C ASP A 68 2.33 -7.97 7.74
N ILE A 69 2.49 -6.67 7.95
CA ILE A 69 3.18 -5.83 6.98
C ILE A 69 4.66 -6.20 6.90
N SER A 70 5.29 -6.49 8.03
CA SER A 70 6.69 -6.92 8.04
C SER A 70 6.87 -8.23 7.25
N ARG A 71 5.93 -9.15 7.38
CA ARG A 71 5.96 -10.41 6.63
C ARG A 71 5.80 -10.14 5.14
N ILE A 72 4.90 -9.24 4.77
CA ILE A 72 4.69 -8.88 3.36
C ILE A 72 5.96 -8.28 2.78
N ILE A 73 6.60 -7.36 3.50
CA ILE A 73 7.84 -6.75 3.03
C ILE A 73 8.88 -7.82 2.75
N ALA A 74 9.05 -8.76 3.67
CA ALA A 74 10.06 -9.82 3.49
C ALA A 74 9.73 -10.72 2.31
N GLU A 75 8.49 -11.17 2.19
CA GLU A 75 8.12 -12.15 1.18
C GLU A 75 7.93 -11.54 -0.20
N VAL A 76 7.26 -10.41 -0.30
CA VAL A 76 7.01 -9.76 -1.59
C VAL A 76 8.31 -9.23 -2.18
N SER A 77 9.13 -8.56 -1.37
CA SER A 77 10.39 -8.01 -1.84
C SER A 77 11.32 -9.10 -2.36
N SER A 78 11.39 -10.22 -1.64
CA SER A 78 12.20 -11.35 -2.08
C SER A 78 11.70 -11.93 -3.39
N LYS A 79 10.40 -12.14 -3.50
CA LYS A 79 9.78 -12.71 -4.69
C LYS A 79 9.94 -11.83 -5.90
N LEU A 80 9.72 -10.52 -5.75
CA LEU A 80 9.85 -9.58 -6.85
C LEU A 80 11.30 -9.42 -7.29
N THR A 81 12.23 -9.48 -6.36
CA THR A 81 13.66 -9.44 -6.69
C THR A 81 14.03 -10.65 -7.54
N ASP A 82 13.53 -11.83 -7.19
CA ASP A 82 13.78 -13.04 -7.97
C ASP A 82 13.19 -12.93 -9.36
N ALA A 83 12.01 -12.35 -9.49
CA ALA A 83 11.35 -12.20 -10.77
C ALA A 83 12.09 -11.25 -11.72
N ASN A 84 12.90 -10.36 -11.19
CA ASN A 84 13.62 -9.36 -11.97
C ASN A 84 15.01 -9.78 -12.42
N ARG A 85 15.37 -11.01 -12.18
CA ARG A 85 16.68 -11.52 -12.59
C ARG A 85 16.74 -11.98 -14.03
#